data_62a20abed479e2020712333b096dd912
#
_entry.id   62a20abed479e2020712333b096dd912
#
_cell.length_a   1.000
_cell.length_b   1.000
_cell.length_c   1.000
_cell.angle_alpha   90.00
_cell.angle_beta   90.00
_cell.angle_gamma   90.00
#
_symmetry.space_group_name_H-M   'P 1'
#
loop_
_entity.id
_entity.type
_entity.pdbx_description
1 polymer ?
#
loop_
_entity_poly.entity_id
_entity_poly.type
_entity_poly.pdbx_seq_one_letter_code
_entity_poly.pdbx_strand_id
1 'polypeptide(L)'
;MSVHVHDDAPSALIEVVVSEVIAELEKYESMFSTFRRDSEITRVNRSEIHVLDASQEVIDVLDACFFLEGASGGAFSSRRVDGTLDPAGFVKGWAVERASRRLDAAGLKHWYVSLGGDMQMGDPPPHSHLQDGWKVGIADPAR
;
A
#
# COMPACT_ATOMS: atom_id res chain seq x y z
N MET A 1 5.48 -1.11 -9.35
CA MET A 1 4.68 -2.13 -8.64
C MET A 1 4.98 -3.50 -9.21
N SER A 2 5.15 -4.51 -8.36
CA SER A 2 5.25 -5.91 -8.77
C SER A 2 4.55 -6.82 -7.76
N VAL A 3 3.94 -7.90 -8.27
CA VAL A 3 3.34 -8.98 -7.47
C VAL A 3 3.99 -10.27 -7.92
N HIS A 4 4.51 -11.03 -6.98
CA HIS A 4 5.18 -12.30 -7.23
C HIS A 4 4.53 -13.40 -6.38
N VAL A 5 4.12 -14.48 -7.03
CA VAL A 5 3.51 -15.66 -6.40
C VAL A 5 4.38 -16.87 -6.72
N HIS A 6 4.74 -17.62 -5.69
CA HIS A 6 5.59 -18.78 -5.74
C HIS A 6 4.86 -20.06 -5.35
N ASP A 7 3.55 -19.99 -5.11
CA ASP A 7 2.70 -21.14 -4.83
C ASP A 7 2.56 -22.02 -6.09
N ASP A 8 2.51 -23.33 -5.89
CA ASP A 8 2.12 -24.29 -6.91
C ASP A 8 0.58 -24.33 -7.00
N ALA A 9 0.04 -23.37 -7.74
CA ALA A 9 -1.39 -23.16 -7.91
C ALA A 9 -1.74 -23.01 -9.41
N PRO A 10 -3.00 -23.28 -9.82
CA PRO A 10 -3.42 -23.09 -11.21
C PRO A 10 -3.15 -21.67 -11.70
N SER A 11 -2.52 -21.52 -12.87
CA SER A 11 -2.18 -20.21 -13.43
C SER A 11 -3.40 -19.28 -13.55
N ALA A 12 -4.54 -19.82 -13.92
CA ALA A 12 -5.80 -19.06 -13.99
C ALA A 12 -6.22 -18.46 -12.64
N LEU A 13 -6.01 -19.17 -11.52
CA LEU A 13 -6.28 -18.65 -10.18
C LEU A 13 -5.32 -17.50 -9.87
N ILE A 14 -4.01 -17.71 -10.11
CA ILE A 14 -2.98 -16.70 -9.86
C ILE A 14 -3.27 -15.42 -10.67
N GLU A 15 -3.60 -15.54 -11.95
CA GLU A 15 -3.92 -14.41 -12.82
C GLU A 15 -5.12 -13.60 -12.31
N VAL A 16 -6.19 -14.28 -11.88
CA VAL A 16 -7.39 -13.62 -11.32
C VAL A 16 -7.02 -12.87 -10.05
N VAL A 17 -6.37 -13.53 -9.10
CA VAL A 17 -6.04 -12.92 -7.80
C VAL A 17 -5.06 -11.77 -7.95
N VAL A 18 -4.04 -11.91 -8.80
CA VAL A 18 -3.10 -10.81 -9.10
C VAL A 18 -3.80 -9.63 -9.74
N SER A 19 -4.77 -9.87 -10.63
CA SER A 19 -5.58 -8.80 -11.22
C SER A 19 -6.42 -8.07 -10.16
N GLU A 20 -6.97 -8.79 -9.18
CA GLU A 20 -7.71 -8.20 -8.07
C GLU A 20 -6.81 -7.34 -7.17
N VAL A 21 -5.58 -7.81 -6.87
CA VAL A 21 -4.57 -7.04 -6.12
C VAL A 21 -4.24 -5.74 -6.85
N ILE A 22 -4.00 -5.81 -8.17
CA ILE A 22 -3.69 -4.64 -8.99
C ILE A 22 -4.86 -3.65 -8.98
N ALA A 23 -6.09 -4.14 -9.21
CA ALA A 23 -7.29 -3.30 -9.24
C ALA A 23 -7.52 -2.59 -7.89
N GLU A 24 -7.24 -3.27 -6.77
CA GLU A 24 -7.37 -2.66 -5.44
C GLU A 24 -6.30 -1.58 -5.21
N LEU A 25 -5.06 -1.80 -5.63
CA LEU A 25 -4.00 -0.78 -5.57
C LEU A 25 -4.31 0.43 -6.47
N GLU A 26 -4.85 0.22 -7.67
CA GLU A 26 -5.30 1.30 -8.56
C GLU A 26 -6.48 2.10 -7.95
N LYS A 27 -7.40 1.41 -7.26
CA LYS A 27 -8.46 2.07 -6.49
C LYS A 27 -7.84 3.02 -5.45
N TYR A 28 -6.88 2.54 -4.65
CA TYR A 28 -6.25 3.39 -3.62
C TYR A 28 -5.44 4.53 -4.24
N GLU A 29 -4.76 4.32 -5.36
CA GLU A 29 -4.12 5.40 -6.10
C GLU A 29 -5.14 6.47 -6.52
N SER A 30 -6.31 6.07 -7.02
CA SER A 30 -7.37 7.00 -7.40
C SER A 30 -7.92 7.82 -6.23
N MET A 31 -7.83 7.32 -5.00
CA MET A 31 -8.30 8.01 -3.80
C MET A 31 -7.24 8.94 -3.19
N PHE A 32 -5.98 8.48 -3.15
CA PHE A 32 -4.93 9.11 -2.34
C PHE A 32 -3.83 9.85 -3.12
N SER A 33 -3.78 9.73 -4.45
CA SER A 33 -2.74 10.38 -5.26
C SER A 33 -2.88 11.89 -5.23
N THR A 34 -1.86 12.58 -4.72
CA THR A 34 -1.79 14.05 -4.74
C THR A 34 -1.49 14.61 -6.13
N PHE A 35 -1.14 13.75 -7.10
CA PHE A 35 -0.88 14.12 -8.49
C PHE A 35 -2.13 14.06 -9.38
N ARG A 36 -3.13 13.26 -8.99
CA ARG A 36 -4.41 13.15 -9.70
C ARG A 36 -5.34 14.28 -9.29
N ARG A 37 -5.91 14.99 -10.26
CA ARG A 37 -6.84 16.10 -9.99
C ARG A 37 -8.19 15.63 -9.43
N ASP A 38 -8.58 14.42 -9.79
CA ASP A 38 -9.86 13.78 -9.47
C ASP A 38 -9.81 12.90 -8.21
N SER A 39 -8.63 12.73 -7.57
CA SER A 39 -8.52 11.97 -6.34
C SER A 39 -9.26 12.64 -5.18
N GLU A 40 -9.76 11.82 -4.23
CA GLU A 40 -10.47 12.37 -3.07
C GLU A 40 -9.56 13.29 -2.24
N ILE A 41 -8.31 12.90 -2.00
CA ILE A 41 -7.36 13.72 -1.23
C ILE A 41 -7.09 15.08 -1.93
N THR A 42 -7.01 15.12 -3.26
CA THR A 42 -6.84 16.37 -3.99
C THR A 42 -8.09 17.24 -3.91
N ARG A 43 -9.27 16.65 -3.97
CA ARG A 43 -10.56 17.36 -3.82
C ARG A 43 -10.73 17.93 -2.41
N VAL A 44 -10.32 17.17 -1.37
CA VAL A 44 -10.25 17.67 0.02
C VAL A 44 -9.30 18.86 0.13
N ASN A 45 -8.08 18.74 -0.43
CA ASN A 45 -7.08 19.80 -0.42
C ASN A 45 -7.53 21.09 -1.12
N ARG A 46 -8.44 20.96 -2.10
CA ARG A 46 -9.04 22.10 -2.80
C ARG A 46 -10.34 22.61 -2.17
N SER A 47 -10.75 22.03 -1.06
CA SER A 47 -12.04 22.33 -0.43
C SER A 47 -13.25 22.08 -1.35
N GLU A 48 -13.11 21.18 -2.32
CA GLU A 48 -14.21 20.74 -3.20
C GLU A 48 -15.14 19.76 -2.47
N ILE A 49 -14.60 19.00 -1.51
CA ILE A 49 -15.36 18.17 -0.57
C ILE A 49 -14.80 18.39 0.84
N HIS A 50 -15.65 18.29 1.85
CA HIS A 50 -15.22 18.29 3.23
C HIS A 50 -14.61 16.92 3.57
N VAL A 51 -13.60 16.87 4.46
CA VAL A 51 -12.93 15.62 4.83
C VAL A 51 -13.90 14.56 5.40
N LEU A 52 -14.94 14.99 6.11
CA LEU A 52 -15.97 14.09 6.65
C LEU A 52 -16.96 13.57 5.60
N ASP A 53 -16.94 14.12 4.39
CA ASP A 53 -17.74 13.67 3.24
C ASP A 53 -16.92 12.79 2.28
N ALA A 54 -15.64 12.55 2.60
CA ALA A 54 -14.79 11.62 1.87
C ALA A 54 -15.18 10.17 2.18
N SER A 55 -14.65 9.23 1.38
CA SER A 55 -14.85 7.81 1.65
C SER A 55 -14.29 7.40 3.02
N GLN A 56 -14.85 6.32 3.59
CA GLN A 56 -14.42 5.83 4.90
C GLN A 56 -12.93 5.47 4.89
N GLU A 57 -12.42 4.94 3.78
CA GLU A 57 -11.00 4.63 3.63
C GLU A 57 -10.10 5.87 3.74
N VAL A 58 -10.53 7.01 3.19
CA VAL A 58 -9.78 8.26 3.31
C VAL A 58 -9.81 8.77 4.75
N ILE A 59 -10.95 8.72 5.42
CA ILE A 59 -11.09 9.10 6.82
C ILE A 59 -10.20 8.23 7.70
N ASP A 60 -10.27 6.91 7.56
CA ASP A 60 -9.47 5.94 8.35
C ASP A 60 -7.96 6.17 8.19
N VAL A 61 -7.51 6.44 6.96
CA VAL A 61 -6.09 6.72 6.68
C VAL A 61 -5.66 8.04 7.32
N LEU A 62 -6.48 9.09 7.23
CA LEU A 62 -6.15 10.37 7.83
C LEU A 62 -6.14 10.30 9.36
N ASP A 63 -7.05 9.54 9.96
CA ASP A 63 -7.07 9.31 11.41
C ASP A 63 -5.81 8.54 11.86
N ALA A 64 -5.40 7.51 11.10
CA ALA A 64 -4.16 6.80 11.37
C ALA A 64 -2.93 7.70 11.23
N CYS A 65 -2.89 8.57 10.22
CA CYS A 65 -1.84 9.56 10.05
C CYS A 65 -1.77 10.53 11.23
N PHE A 66 -2.91 11.02 11.69
CA PHE A 66 -3.00 11.92 12.86
C PHE A 66 -2.49 11.23 14.15
N PHE A 67 -2.88 9.96 14.35
CA PHE A 67 -2.37 9.16 15.47
C PHE A 67 -0.85 9.00 15.41
N LEU A 68 -0.30 8.67 14.23
CA LEU A 68 1.15 8.47 14.02
C LEU A 68 1.93 9.78 14.19
N GLU A 69 1.39 10.92 13.78
CA GLU A 69 2.00 12.23 14.02
C GLU A 69 2.18 12.48 15.52
N GLY A 70 1.14 12.23 16.31
CA GLY A 70 1.23 12.33 17.78
C GLY A 70 2.20 11.32 18.39
N ALA A 71 2.12 10.04 17.98
CA ALA A 71 2.95 8.97 18.52
C ALA A 71 4.44 9.13 18.17
N SER A 72 4.76 9.74 17.03
CA SER A 72 6.15 10.01 16.59
C SER A 72 6.72 11.32 17.12
N GLY A 73 5.96 12.10 17.88
CA GLY A 73 6.36 13.45 18.32
C GLY A 73 6.59 14.42 17.14
N GLY A 74 5.85 14.21 16.02
CA GLY A 74 5.94 15.04 14.82
C GLY A 74 7.05 14.61 13.84
N ALA A 75 7.74 13.49 14.08
CA ALA A 75 8.72 12.96 13.12
C ALA A 75 8.05 12.47 11.83
N PHE A 76 6.81 11.99 11.92
CA PHE A 76 5.92 11.75 10.80
C PHE A 76 4.83 12.84 10.77
N SER A 77 4.50 13.34 9.59
CA SER A 77 3.32 14.18 9.37
C SER A 77 2.76 13.93 7.97
N SER A 78 1.44 13.84 7.87
CA SER A 78 0.71 13.82 6.61
C SER A 78 0.32 15.23 6.13
N ARG A 79 0.74 16.27 6.83
CA ARG A 79 0.48 17.65 6.48
C ARG A 79 1.73 18.32 5.95
N ARG A 80 1.63 18.89 4.75
CA ARG A 80 2.70 19.68 4.15
C ARG A 80 2.78 21.07 4.77
N VAL A 81 3.87 21.78 4.52
CA VAL A 81 4.11 23.14 5.02
C VAL A 81 3.04 24.15 4.55
N ASP A 82 2.46 23.92 3.38
CA ASP A 82 1.38 24.74 2.82
C ASP A 82 -0.02 24.39 3.41
N GLY A 83 -0.08 23.45 4.35
CA GLY A 83 -1.29 23.00 5.00
C GLY A 83 -2.05 21.89 4.24
N THR A 84 -1.64 21.53 3.03
CA THR A 84 -2.26 20.43 2.26
C THR A 84 -1.95 19.07 2.86
N LEU A 85 -2.85 18.11 2.65
CA LEU A 85 -2.72 16.73 3.11
C LEU A 85 -1.96 15.90 2.08
N ASP A 86 -0.97 15.14 2.54
CA ASP A 86 -0.22 14.16 1.76
C ASP A 86 0.06 12.91 2.60
N PRO A 87 -0.83 11.92 2.58
CA PRO A 87 -0.68 10.71 3.37
C PRO A 87 0.29 9.68 2.75
N ALA A 88 1.06 10.02 1.70
CA ALA A 88 1.88 9.09 0.93
C ALA A 88 2.90 8.31 1.79
N GLY A 89 3.38 8.90 2.90
CA GLY A 89 4.29 8.23 3.83
C GLY A 89 3.66 7.06 4.61
N PHE A 90 2.34 7.02 4.72
CA PHE A 90 1.58 5.95 5.36
C PHE A 90 0.86 5.07 4.34
N VAL A 91 0.20 5.71 3.36
CA VAL A 91 -0.78 5.05 2.51
C VAL A 91 -0.20 3.95 1.63
N LYS A 92 1.08 4.04 1.24
CA LYS A 92 1.70 3.01 0.39
C LYS A 92 1.78 1.65 1.10
N GLY A 93 2.33 1.61 2.31
CA GLY A 93 2.39 0.40 3.13
C GLY A 93 0.99 -0.14 3.47
N TRP A 94 0.08 0.75 3.86
CA TRP A 94 -1.31 0.42 4.15
C TRP A 94 -2.05 -0.18 2.93
N ALA A 95 -1.85 0.39 1.73
CA ALA A 95 -2.48 -0.10 0.50
C ALA A 95 -1.95 -1.49 0.11
N VAL A 96 -0.62 -1.68 0.20
CA VAL A 96 0.02 -2.97 -0.09
C VAL A 96 -0.46 -4.05 0.87
N GLU A 97 -0.54 -3.75 2.17
CA GLU A 97 -1.04 -4.67 3.20
C GLU A 97 -2.50 -5.06 2.93
N ARG A 98 -3.37 -4.10 2.59
CA ARG A 98 -4.77 -4.39 2.29
C ARG A 98 -4.96 -5.20 1.01
N ALA A 99 -4.27 -4.81 -0.07
CA ALA A 99 -4.38 -5.51 -1.34
C ALA A 99 -3.83 -6.94 -1.27
N SER A 100 -2.76 -7.16 -0.51
CA SER A 100 -2.15 -8.50 -0.34
C SER A 100 -3.07 -9.50 0.37
N ARG A 101 -4.04 -9.04 1.17
CA ARG A 101 -5.06 -9.92 1.78
C ARG A 101 -5.86 -10.73 0.76
N ARG A 102 -5.91 -10.28 -0.52
CA ARG A 102 -6.51 -11.06 -1.61
C ARG A 102 -5.77 -12.36 -1.86
N LEU A 103 -4.44 -12.32 -1.77
CA LEU A 103 -3.58 -13.50 -1.92
C LEU A 103 -3.85 -14.50 -0.78
N ASP A 104 -3.86 -14.03 0.45
CA ASP A 104 -4.17 -14.86 1.62
C ASP A 104 -5.58 -15.46 1.54
N ALA A 105 -6.58 -14.66 1.15
CA ALA A 105 -7.97 -15.10 1.01
C ALA A 105 -8.14 -16.17 -0.09
N ALA A 106 -7.29 -16.16 -1.11
CA ALA A 106 -7.23 -17.19 -2.15
C ALA A 106 -6.45 -18.45 -1.72
N GLY A 107 -5.90 -18.47 -0.50
CA GLY A 107 -5.11 -19.59 0.03
C GLY A 107 -3.67 -19.62 -0.46
N LEU A 108 -3.20 -18.58 -1.14
CA LEU A 108 -1.80 -18.44 -1.55
C LEU A 108 -0.98 -18.01 -0.32
N LYS A 109 0.18 -18.61 -0.14
CA LYS A 109 1.04 -18.39 1.04
C LYS A 109 2.40 -17.81 0.71
N HIS A 110 2.93 -18.16 -0.46
CA HIS A 110 4.30 -17.86 -0.87
C HIS A 110 4.32 -16.74 -1.90
N TRP A 111 4.19 -15.52 -1.44
CA TRP A 111 4.06 -14.36 -2.30
C TRP A 111 4.77 -13.13 -1.71
N TYR A 112 5.06 -12.15 -2.57
CA TYR A 112 5.34 -10.79 -2.13
C TYR A 112 4.76 -9.76 -3.10
N VAL A 113 4.39 -8.61 -2.53
CA VAL A 113 3.93 -7.41 -3.26
C VAL A 113 4.89 -6.28 -2.95
N SER A 114 5.34 -5.57 -3.96
CA SER A 114 6.20 -4.39 -3.82
C SER A 114 5.62 -3.18 -4.55
N LEU A 115 5.59 -2.03 -3.85
CA LEU A 115 5.08 -0.75 -4.35
C LEU A 115 5.96 0.41 -3.88
N GLY A 116 6.75 0.99 -4.80
CA GLY A 116 7.53 2.18 -4.51
C GLY A 116 8.55 2.04 -3.38
N GLY A 117 9.05 0.82 -3.13
CA GLY A 117 9.99 0.50 -2.05
C GLY A 117 9.33 -0.13 -0.82
N ASP A 118 8.02 0.02 -0.62
CA ASP A 118 7.29 -0.71 0.42
C ASP A 118 7.03 -2.14 -0.05
N MET A 119 7.12 -3.10 0.86
CA MET A 119 6.93 -4.52 0.56
C MET A 119 6.08 -5.19 1.64
N GLN A 120 5.17 -6.06 1.19
CA GLN A 120 4.46 -7.01 2.03
C GLN A 120 4.73 -8.42 1.53
N MET A 121 4.91 -9.37 2.43
CA MET A 121 5.32 -10.73 2.12
C MET A 121 4.48 -11.72 2.90
N GLY A 122 4.09 -12.81 2.24
CA GLY A 122 3.63 -14.04 2.89
C GLY A 122 4.81 -14.90 3.35
N ASP A 123 4.55 -16.19 3.51
CA ASP A 123 5.59 -17.16 3.87
C ASP A 123 6.65 -17.30 2.76
N PRO A 124 7.93 -17.55 3.11
CA PRO A 124 8.95 -17.85 2.10
C PRO A 124 8.66 -19.19 1.40
N PRO A 125 9.03 -19.38 0.12
CA PRO A 125 8.81 -20.63 -0.60
C PRO A 125 9.53 -21.81 0.07
N PRO A 126 8.88 -22.97 0.24
CA PRO A 126 9.39 -24.09 1.05
C PRO A 126 10.64 -24.78 0.47
N HIS A 127 10.91 -24.63 -0.82
CA HIS A 127 12.05 -25.24 -1.52
C HIS A 127 13.13 -24.23 -1.90
N SER A 128 13.03 -23.02 -1.42
CA SER A 128 14.07 -22.03 -1.63
C SER A 128 15.21 -22.26 -0.63
N HIS A 129 16.44 -21.88 -1.01
CA HIS A 129 17.57 -21.77 -0.08
C HIS A 129 17.31 -20.69 1.01
N LEU A 130 16.06 -20.25 1.16
CA LEU A 130 15.54 -19.23 2.05
C LEU A 130 14.90 -19.84 3.29
N GLN A 131 15.40 -20.99 3.78
CA GLN A 131 14.91 -21.61 5.03
C GLN A 131 14.88 -20.65 6.23
N ASP A 132 15.64 -19.55 6.12
CA ASP A 132 15.74 -18.50 7.12
C ASP A 132 14.83 -17.27 6.83
N GLY A 133 13.87 -17.37 5.91
CA GLY A 133 12.98 -16.29 5.52
C GLY A 133 13.34 -15.59 4.21
N TRP A 134 12.61 -14.53 3.87
CA TRP A 134 12.88 -13.71 2.70
C TRP A 134 14.17 -12.92 2.86
N LYS A 135 14.96 -12.82 1.78
CA LYS A 135 16.16 -11.98 1.72
C LYS A 135 15.86 -10.75 0.88
N VAL A 136 15.84 -9.59 1.52
CA VAL A 136 15.63 -8.29 0.86
C VAL A 136 16.94 -7.56 0.78
N GLY A 137 17.32 -7.18 -0.45
CA GLY A 137 18.49 -6.33 -0.69
C GLY A 137 18.12 -4.86 -0.51
N ILE A 138 18.98 -4.12 0.21
CA ILE A 138 18.89 -2.66 0.28
C ILE A 138 19.92 -2.13 -0.72
N ALA A 139 19.46 -1.33 -1.71
CA ALA A 139 20.36 -0.71 -2.66
C ALA A 139 21.23 0.35 -1.97
N ASP A 140 22.54 0.29 -2.23
CA ASP A 140 23.45 1.34 -1.79
C ASP A 140 23.23 2.59 -2.66
N PRO A 141 22.78 3.74 -2.09
CA PRO A 141 22.52 4.94 -2.87
C PRO A 141 23.80 5.56 -3.48
N ALA A 142 24.98 5.09 -3.09
CA ALA A 142 26.27 5.55 -3.60
C ALA A 142 26.83 4.70 -4.78
N ARG A 143 26.06 3.69 -5.25
CA ARG A 143 26.45 2.83 -6.37
C ARG A 143 25.50 2.90 -7.53
#